data_aafb26b92e716216b39ba5b9bfb8be33
#
_entry.id   aafb26b92e716216b39ba5b9bfb8be33
#
_cell.length_a   1.000
_cell.length_b   1.000
_cell.length_c   1.000
_cell.angle_alpha   90.00
_cell.angle_beta   90.00
_cell.angle_gamma   90.00
#
_symmetry.space_group_name_H-M   'P 1'
#
loop_
_entity.id
_entity.type
_entity.pdbx_description
1 polymer ?
#
loop_
_entity_poly.entity_id
_entity_poly.type
_entity_poly.pdbx_seq_one_letter_code
_entity_poly.pdbx_strand_id
1 'polypeptide(L)'
;HEAITFMAPYKEIEAFIEQVHSVYPEVNIEVVPYSGDNTTTCLQNMFAAGDLPDVCTLTYYDPRIDLVSDKLLDLSGYDFTDNYVESRLQDVFDNGAIYLLPSTYNCYGITYNKTLLKKYGWELPNSFAELEELAAKAKEAGVDLCLPQIQYPGYGFQYLCNIADADFLGTLDGRLWQRDYLSGK
;
A
#
# COMPACT_ATOMS: atom_id res chain seq x y z
N HIS A 1 -21.54 24.17 -12.79
CA HIS A 1 -20.99 22.81 -12.94
C HIS A 1 -21.32 22.05 -11.66
N GLU A 2 -21.75 20.80 -11.82
CA GLU A 2 -21.97 19.88 -10.71
C GLU A 2 -20.62 19.63 -10.01
N ALA A 3 -20.60 19.53 -8.69
CA ALA A 3 -19.37 19.27 -7.96
C ALA A 3 -18.93 17.81 -8.19
N ILE A 4 -17.63 17.59 -8.27
CA ILE A 4 -17.05 16.23 -8.24
C ILE A 4 -16.96 15.81 -6.78
N THR A 5 -17.66 14.75 -6.42
CA THR A 5 -17.59 14.16 -5.08
C THR A 5 -16.33 13.30 -4.95
N PHE A 6 -15.51 13.61 -3.94
CA PHE A 6 -14.24 12.94 -3.72
C PHE A 6 -14.15 12.39 -2.29
N MET A 7 -14.02 11.07 -2.15
CA MET A 7 -13.84 10.43 -0.87
C MET A 7 -12.39 9.96 -0.69
N ALA A 8 -11.72 10.48 0.34
CA ALA A 8 -10.37 10.09 0.73
C ALA A 8 -10.32 9.74 2.23
N PRO A 9 -9.46 8.77 2.63
CA PRO A 9 -9.29 8.41 4.04
C PRO A 9 -8.49 9.45 4.82
N TYR A 10 -7.90 10.42 4.13
CA TYR A 10 -7.10 11.48 4.73
C TYR A 10 -7.98 12.69 5.00
N LYS A 11 -7.83 13.29 6.18
CA LYS A 11 -8.55 14.52 6.55
C LYS A 11 -7.96 15.77 5.88
N GLU A 12 -6.69 15.68 5.47
CA GLU A 12 -5.89 16.81 4.98
C GLU A 12 -5.69 16.65 3.48
N ILE A 13 -6.70 17.02 2.70
CA ILE A 13 -6.63 17.02 1.23
C ILE A 13 -6.66 18.40 0.62
N GLU A 14 -6.60 19.45 1.45
CA GLU A 14 -6.63 20.86 1.02
C GLU A 14 -5.53 21.16 0.01
N ALA A 15 -4.30 20.68 0.26
CA ALA A 15 -3.17 20.88 -0.65
C ALA A 15 -3.39 20.21 -2.03
N PHE A 16 -4.07 19.06 -2.05
CA PHE A 16 -4.46 18.41 -3.30
C PHE A 16 -5.52 19.25 -4.03
N ILE A 17 -6.54 19.73 -3.35
CA ILE A 17 -7.59 20.59 -3.92
C ILE A 17 -6.99 21.89 -4.47
N GLU A 18 -6.10 22.53 -3.72
CA GLU A 18 -5.38 23.73 -4.17
C GLU A 18 -4.56 23.45 -5.45
N GLN A 19 -3.89 22.30 -5.51
CA GLN A 19 -3.15 21.89 -6.71
C GLN A 19 -4.07 21.68 -7.90
N VAL A 20 -5.23 21.04 -7.72
CA VAL A 20 -6.24 20.88 -8.78
C VAL A 20 -6.73 22.25 -9.24
N HIS A 21 -7.10 23.14 -8.34
CA HIS A 21 -7.57 24.49 -8.66
C HIS A 21 -6.52 25.35 -9.35
N SER A 22 -5.22 25.10 -9.08
CA SER A 22 -4.14 25.83 -9.79
C SER A 22 -4.09 25.53 -11.27
N VAL A 23 -4.59 24.36 -11.70
CA VAL A 23 -4.60 23.91 -13.11
C VAL A 23 -6.01 24.02 -13.70
N TYR A 24 -7.03 23.72 -12.91
CA TYR A 24 -8.44 23.66 -13.28
C TYR A 24 -9.29 24.46 -12.29
N PRO A 25 -9.27 25.80 -12.37
CA PRO A 25 -9.94 26.67 -11.40
C PRO A 25 -11.47 26.54 -11.41
N GLU A 26 -12.04 26.01 -12.49
CA GLU A 26 -13.48 25.81 -12.67
C GLU A 26 -14.00 24.51 -12.04
N VAL A 27 -13.11 23.58 -11.63
CA VAL A 27 -13.49 22.31 -11.04
C VAL A 27 -13.87 22.54 -9.58
N ASN A 28 -15.08 22.15 -9.21
CA ASN A 28 -15.54 22.16 -7.83
C ASN A 28 -15.41 20.74 -7.25
N ILE A 29 -14.68 20.59 -6.15
CA ILE A 29 -14.49 19.31 -5.46
C ILE A 29 -15.22 19.36 -4.13
N GLU A 30 -16.18 18.46 -3.94
CA GLU A 30 -16.87 18.24 -2.67
C GLU A 30 -16.28 17.01 -1.98
N VAL A 31 -15.70 17.22 -0.79
CA VAL A 31 -15.11 16.14 0.00
C VAL A 31 -16.20 15.35 0.71
N VAL A 32 -16.32 14.08 0.35
CA VAL A 32 -17.24 13.16 1.03
C VAL A 32 -16.54 12.61 2.28
N PRO A 33 -17.10 12.83 3.48
CA PRO A 33 -16.47 12.36 4.70
C PRO A 33 -16.50 10.83 4.76
N TYR A 34 -15.35 10.28 5.05
CA TYR A 34 -15.22 8.86 5.38
C TYR A 34 -15.86 8.59 6.75
N SER A 35 -16.76 7.61 6.81
CA SER A 35 -17.43 7.20 8.05
C SER A 35 -17.10 5.75 8.40
N GLY A 36 -16.72 5.51 9.67
CA GLY A 36 -16.41 4.20 10.21
C GLY A 36 -14.91 3.88 10.32
N ASP A 37 -14.63 2.68 10.79
CA ASP A 37 -13.26 2.24 11.10
C ASP A 37 -12.52 1.63 9.89
N ASN A 38 -13.22 1.41 8.78
CA ASN A 38 -12.70 0.74 7.60
C ASN A 38 -13.25 1.34 6.31
N THR A 39 -12.36 1.87 5.48
CA THR A 39 -12.69 2.49 4.19
C THR A 39 -13.44 1.54 3.26
N THR A 40 -12.99 0.30 3.19
CA THR A 40 -13.59 -0.72 2.33
C THR A 40 -15.05 -0.99 2.71
N THR A 41 -15.35 -1.11 4.00
CA THR A 41 -16.72 -1.32 4.48
C THR A 41 -17.59 -0.10 4.20
N CYS A 42 -17.05 1.10 4.36
CA CYS A 42 -17.77 2.33 4.01
C CYS A 42 -18.16 2.34 2.53
N LEU A 43 -17.20 2.11 1.65
CA LEU A 43 -17.44 2.06 0.20
C LEU A 43 -18.41 0.95 -0.20
N GLN A 44 -18.33 -0.23 0.41
CA GLN A 44 -19.28 -1.32 0.16
C GLN A 44 -20.70 -0.95 0.53
N ASN A 45 -20.90 -0.23 1.64
CA ASN A 45 -22.20 0.24 2.05
C ASN A 45 -22.75 1.31 1.08
N MET A 46 -21.92 2.26 0.66
CA MET A 46 -22.25 3.27 -0.33
C MET A 46 -22.57 2.62 -1.68
N PHE A 47 -21.78 1.63 -2.08
CA PHE A 47 -22.00 0.84 -3.28
C PHE A 47 -23.34 0.12 -3.24
N ALA A 48 -23.66 -0.56 -2.13
CA ALA A 48 -24.94 -1.25 -1.95
C ALA A 48 -26.14 -0.29 -1.95
N ALA A 49 -25.94 0.94 -1.49
CA ALA A 49 -26.94 2.00 -1.51
C ALA A 49 -27.10 2.66 -2.90
N GLY A 50 -26.17 2.43 -3.82
CA GLY A 50 -26.13 3.10 -5.12
C GLY A 50 -25.68 4.56 -5.04
N ASP A 51 -24.96 4.93 -3.99
CA ASP A 51 -24.53 6.30 -3.66
C ASP A 51 -23.01 6.39 -3.57
N LEU A 52 -22.32 5.93 -4.64
CA LEU A 52 -20.87 6.05 -4.73
C LEU A 52 -20.45 7.47 -5.05
N PRO A 53 -19.34 7.97 -4.44
CA PRO A 53 -18.72 9.21 -4.88
C PRO A 53 -18.14 9.05 -6.28
N ASP A 54 -17.99 10.17 -7.02
CA ASP A 54 -17.39 10.16 -8.37
C ASP A 54 -15.94 9.67 -8.36
N VAL A 55 -15.19 10.02 -7.31
CA VAL A 55 -13.82 9.58 -7.07
C VAL A 55 -13.69 9.07 -5.64
N CYS A 56 -13.06 7.92 -5.48
CA CYS A 56 -12.75 7.38 -4.16
C CYS A 56 -11.35 6.78 -4.12
N THR A 57 -10.74 6.83 -2.94
CA THR A 57 -9.46 6.17 -2.69
C THR A 57 -9.67 4.87 -1.91
N LEU A 58 -8.96 3.83 -2.32
CA LEU A 58 -8.89 2.56 -1.61
C LEU A 58 -7.51 2.43 -0.95
N THR A 59 -7.48 2.03 0.31
CA THR A 59 -6.23 1.88 1.06
C THR A 59 -5.51 0.58 0.73
N TYR A 60 -6.28 -0.45 0.30
CA TYR A 60 -5.77 -1.77 -0.03
C TYR A 60 -6.48 -2.33 -1.24
N TYR A 61 -5.77 -3.18 -2.00
CA TYR A 61 -6.42 -4.09 -2.91
C TYR A 61 -7.39 -4.99 -2.13
N ASP A 62 -8.66 -4.90 -2.45
CA ASP A 62 -9.69 -5.81 -1.94
C ASP A 62 -10.05 -6.75 -3.08
N PRO A 63 -9.80 -8.07 -2.94
CA PRO A 63 -10.14 -9.04 -3.98
C PRO A 63 -11.63 -9.08 -4.32
N ARG A 64 -12.48 -8.45 -3.49
CA ARG A 64 -13.91 -8.29 -3.78
C ARG A 64 -14.23 -7.09 -4.67
N ILE A 65 -13.21 -6.34 -5.10
CA ILE A 65 -13.41 -5.19 -5.98
C ILE A 65 -13.85 -5.62 -7.38
N ASP A 66 -13.55 -6.86 -7.78
CA ASP A 66 -14.08 -7.48 -8.98
C ASP A 66 -15.61 -7.56 -8.98
N LEU A 67 -16.22 -7.67 -7.79
CA LEU A 67 -17.68 -7.64 -7.63
C LEU A 67 -18.28 -6.25 -7.90
N VAL A 68 -17.46 -5.23 -7.94
CA VAL A 68 -17.87 -3.83 -8.14
C VAL A 68 -17.27 -3.20 -9.41
N SER A 69 -16.49 -3.97 -10.16
CA SER A 69 -15.84 -3.50 -11.39
C SER A 69 -16.82 -2.98 -12.44
N ASP A 70 -18.07 -3.48 -12.44
CA ASP A 70 -19.15 -2.99 -13.29
C ASP A 70 -19.62 -1.56 -12.95
N LYS A 71 -19.20 -1.02 -11.81
CA LYS A 71 -19.49 0.33 -11.35
C LYS A 71 -18.30 1.28 -11.46
N LEU A 72 -17.13 0.73 -11.73
CA LEU A 72 -15.91 1.50 -11.89
C LEU A 72 -15.64 1.77 -13.36
N LEU A 73 -15.13 2.94 -13.67
CA LEU A 73 -14.70 3.29 -15.01
C LEU A 73 -13.42 2.53 -15.36
N ASP A 74 -13.42 1.82 -16.47
CA ASP A 74 -12.19 1.27 -17.03
C ASP A 74 -11.32 2.39 -17.62
N LEU A 75 -10.14 2.56 -17.03
CA LEU A 75 -9.20 3.62 -17.35
C LEU A 75 -8.14 3.19 -18.38
N SER A 76 -8.15 1.94 -18.84
CA SER A 76 -7.13 1.37 -19.74
C SER A 76 -7.03 2.09 -21.11
N GLY A 77 -8.09 2.79 -21.52
CA GLY A 77 -8.13 3.55 -22.76
C GLY A 77 -7.73 5.03 -22.66
N TYR A 78 -7.25 5.48 -21.50
CA TYR A 78 -6.92 6.89 -21.28
C TYR A 78 -5.41 7.13 -21.28
N ASP A 79 -4.95 8.12 -22.04
CA ASP A 79 -3.52 8.46 -22.22
C ASP A 79 -2.81 8.81 -20.90
N PHE A 80 -3.52 9.29 -19.87
CA PHE A 80 -2.90 9.61 -18.59
C PHE A 80 -2.37 8.37 -17.85
N THR A 81 -2.83 7.16 -18.20
CA THR A 81 -2.31 5.91 -17.64
C THR A 81 -0.85 5.68 -18.01
N ASP A 82 -0.38 6.23 -19.12
CA ASP A 82 1.01 6.17 -19.56
C ASP A 82 1.98 6.91 -18.62
N ASN A 83 1.46 7.77 -17.74
CA ASN A 83 2.26 8.46 -16.72
C ASN A 83 2.59 7.57 -15.50
N TYR A 84 2.00 6.37 -15.43
CA TYR A 84 2.20 5.43 -14.34
C TYR A 84 3.18 4.33 -14.71
N VAL A 85 3.86 3.79 -13.71
CA VAL A 85 4.72 2.62 -13.91
C VAL A 85 3.85 1.41 -14.26
N GLU A 86 4.03 0.85 -15.45
CA GLU A 86 3.22 -0.24 -16.00
C GLU A 86 3.05 -1.41 -15.03
N SER A 87 4.15 -1.84 -14.37
CA SER A 87 4.10 -2.94 -13.40
C SER A 87 3.19 -2.66 -12.19
N ARG A 88 2.92 -1.39 -11.88
CA ARG A 88 2.02 -0.99 -10.80
C ARG A 88 0.56 -0.93 -11.23
N LEU A 89 0.30 -0.67 -12.49
CA LEU A 89 -1.05 -0.76 -13.07
C LEU A 89 -1.51 -2.21 -13.21
N GLN A 90 -0.60 -3.11 -13.58
CA GLN A 90 -0.87 -4.53 -13.76
C GLN A 90 -1.12 -5.30 -12.47
N ASP A 91 -0.59 -4.81 -11.32
CA ASP A 91 -0.77 -5.45 -10.01
C ASP A 91 -2.24 -5.47 -9.54
N VAL A 92 -3.14 -4.76 -10.22
CA VAL A 92 -4.49 -4.54 -9.71
C VAL A 92 -5.52 -5.48 -10.36
N PHE A 93 -5.33 -5.93 -11.63
CA PHE A 93 -6.30 -6.81 -12.31
C PHE A 93 -5.68 -7.71 -13.38
N ASP A 94 -6.10 -8.97 -13.39
CA ASP A 94 -5.65 -10.00 -14.34
C ASP A 94 -6.33 -9.90 -15.72
N ASN A 95 -7.33 -9.05 -15.90
CA ASN A 95 -8.16 -8.99 -17.12
C ASN A 95 -7.76 -7.89 -18.12
N GLY A 96 -6.71 -7.15 -17.82
CA GLY A 96 -6.22 -6.03 -18.65
C GLY A 96 -6.98 -4.72 -18.48
N ALA A 97 -8.03 -4.66 -17.67
CA ALA A 97 -8.71 -3.42 -17.33
C ALA A 97 -7.99 -2.70 -16.18
N ILE A 98 -8.03 -1.37 -16.17
CA ILE A 98 -7.44 -0.52 -15.14
C ILE A 98 -8.56 0.23 -14.43
N TYR A 99 -8.93 -0.21 -13.24
CA TYR A 99 -9.98 0.46 -12.44
C TYR A 99 -9.39 1.33 -11.32
N LEU A 100 -8.14 1.11 -10.94
CA LEU A 100 -7.47 1.83 -9.87
C LEU A 100 -6.13 2.38 -10.34
N LEU A 101 -5.81 3.59 -9.91
CA LEU A 101 -4.51 4.21 -10.12
C LEU A 101 -3.73 4.25 -8.81
N PRO A 102 -2.46 3.85 -8.80
CA PRO A 102 -1.63 3.92 -7.61
C PRO A 102 -1.35 5.37 -7.26
N SER A 103 -1.89 5.87 -6.14
CA SER A 103 -1.65 7.23 -5.66
C SER A 103 -0.43 7.31 -4.75
N THR A 104 -0.13 6.24 -4.02
CA THR A 104 0.98 6.15 -3.08
C THR A 104 1.61 4.77 -3.12
N TYR A 105 2.85 4.67 -2.67
CA TYR A 105 3.51 3.39 -2.46
C TYR A 105 4.24 3.40 -1.12
N ASN A 106 4.32 2.22 -0.51
CA ASN A 106 5.08 2.02 0.70
C ASN A 106 6.39 1.30 0.36
N CYS A 107 7.50 1.84 0.85
CA CYS A 107 8.77 1.15 0.83
C CYS A 107 8.97 0.47 2.18
N TYR A 108 9.06 -0.85 2.16
CA TYR A 108 9.44 -1.62 3.34
C TYR A 108 10.95 -1.78 3.38
N GLY A 109 11.51 -1.60 4.57
CA GLY A 109 12.94 -1.72 4.76
C GLY A 109 13.30 -1.60 6.23
N ILE A 110 14.57 -1.83 6.54
CA ILE A 110 15.10 -1.68 7.88
C ILE A 110 15.61 -0.25 8.05
N THR A 111 14.98 0.50 8.95
CA THR A 111 15.48 1.82 9.37
C THR A 111 16.49 1.62 10.50
N TYR A 112 17.67 2.22 10.36
CA TYR A 112 18.72 2.11 11.34
C TYR A 112 19.19 3.47 11.85
N ASN A 113 19.59 3.49 13.13
CA ASN A 113 20.06 4.69 13.80
C ASN A 113 21.57 4.85 13.58
N LYS A 114 21.97 5.69 12.62
CA LYS A 114 23.38 5.96 12.30
C LYS A 114 24.18 6.50 13.49
N THR A 115 23.56 7.31 14.33
CA THR A 115 24.20 7.88 15.52
C THR A 115 24.52 6.81 16.54
N LEU A 116 23.61 5.86 16.73
CA LEU A 116 23.81 4.75 17.65
C LEU A 116 24.92 3.80 17.15
N LEU A 117 24.88 3.42 15.86
CA LEU A 117 25.93 2.62 15.24
C LEU A 117 27.30 3.27 15.45
N LYS A 118 27.43 4.56 15.14
CA LYS A 118 28.67 5.31 15.33
C LYS A 118 29.13 5.36 16.80
N LYS A 119 28.19 5.53 17.74
CA LYS A 119 28.48 5.56 19.18
C LYS A 119 29.16 4.29 19.66
N TYR A 120 28.71 3.14 19.16
CA TYR A 120 29.23 1.83 19.56
C TYR A 120 30.33 1.29 18.62
N GLY A 121 30.67 2.00 17.55
CA GLY A 121 31.63 1.53 16.54
C GLY A 121 31.12 0.32 15.75
N TRP A 122 29.79 0.20 15.62
CA TRP A 122 29.15 -0.87 14.88
C TRP A 122 28.93 -0.47 13.44
N GLU A 123 29.10 -1.45 12.54
CA GLU A 123 28.82 -1.29 11.12
C GLU A 123 27.43 -1.83 10.78
N LEU A 124 26.89 -1.35 9.64
CA LEU A 124 25.61 -1.84 9.13
C LEU A 124 25.81 -3.26 8.58
N PRO A 125 25.00 -4.24 9.00
CA PRO A 125 25.10 -5.59 8.48
C PRO A 125 24.65 -5.67 7.01
N ASN A 126 25.38 -6.42 6.20
CA ASN A 126 25.09 -6.68 4.79
C ASN A 126 24.63 -8.12 4.55
N SER A 127 24.58 -8.94 5.59
CA SER A 127 24.13 -10.32 5.54
C SER A 127 23.38 -10.68 6.82
N PHE A 128 22.61 -11.76 6.77
CA PHE A 128 21.90 -12.27 7.95
C PHE A 128 22.90 -12.70 9.06
N ALA A 129 24.01 -13.32 8.69
CA ALA A 129 25.05 -13.68 9.66
C ALA A 129 25.63 -12.46 10.37
N GLU A 130 25.94 -11.39 9.65
CA GLU A 130 26.41 -10.14 10.24
C GLU A 130 25.34 -9.48 11.13
N LEU A 131 24.06 -9.63 10.79
CA LEU A 131 22.96 -9.18 11.62
C LEU A 131 22.90 -9.95 12.94
N GLU A 132 23.09 -11.28 12.92
CA GLU A 132 23.15 -12.11 14.13
C GLU A 132 24.33 -11.71 15.02
N GLU A 133 25.51 -11.46 14.44
CA GLU A 133 26.67 -10.96 15.19
C GLU A 133 26.38 -9.59 15.81
N LEU A 134 25.76 -8.69 15.06
CA LEU A 134 25.37 -7.37 15.59
C LEU A 134 24.34 -7.50 16.73
N ALA A 135 23.42 -8.46 16.60
CA ALA A 135 22.43 -8.75 17.67
C ALA A 135 23.11 -9.20 18.94
N ALA A 136 24.11 -10.07 18.86
CA ALA A 136 24.89 -10.51 20.01
C ALA A 136 25.64 -9.33 20.68
N LYS A 137 26.33 -8.49 19.89
CA LYS A 137 27.00 -7.29 20.37
C LYS A 137 26.05 -6.29 21.04
N ALA A 138 24.87 -6.10 20.46
CA ALA A 138 23.84 -5.22 21.02
C ALA A 138 23.33 -5.72 22.38
N LYS A 139 23.08 -7.03 22.45
CA LYS A 139 22.65 -7.69 23.69
C LYS A 139 23.70 -7.55 24.82
N GLU A 140 24.99 -7.77 24.51
CA GLU A 140 26.09 -7.57 25.46
C GLU A 140 26.20 -6.13 25.93
N ALA A 141 25.93 -5.16 25.04
CA ALA A 141 25.94 -3.73 25.37
C ALA A 141 24.64 -3.26 26.10
N GLY A 142 23.67 -4.15 26.31
CA GLY A 142 22.38 -3.78 26.91
C GLY A 142 21.53 -2.88 26.01
N VAL A 143 21.68 -3.01 24.70
CA VAL A 143 20.95 -2.22 23.68
C VAL A 143 19.99 -3.15 22.94
N ASP A 144 18.74 -2.71 22.81
CA ASP A 144 17.77 -3.40 21.95
C ASP A 144 18.13 -3.21 20.47
N LEU A 145 18.39 -4.31 19.79
CA LEU A 145 18.74 -4.26 18.37
C LEU A 145 17.55 -3.79 17.51
N CYS A 146 16.36 -4.25 17.84
CA CYS A 146 15.15 -4.01 17.08
C CYS A 146 13.96 -3.77 18.02
N LEU A 147 13.14 -2.79 17.66
CA LEU A 147 11.87 -2.52 18.32
C LEU A 147 10.73 -2.86 17.33
N PRO A 148 10.33 -4.13 17.23
CA PRO A 148 9.25 -4.50 16.33
C PRO A 148 7.93 -3.95 16.86
N GLN A 149 7.12 -3.40 15.97
CA GLN A 149 5.77 -2.96 16.31
C GLN A 149 4.84 -4.19 16.36
N ILE A 150 4.78 -4.85 17.52
CA ILE A 150 3.95 -6.05 17.72
C ILE A 150 2.68 -5.78 18.53
N GLN A 151 2.40 -4.51 18.82
CA GLN A 151 1.22 -4.09 19.58
C GLN A 151 -0.08 -4.56 18.95
N TYR A 152 -0.13 -4.61 17.61
CA TYR A 152 -1.25 -5.12 16.84
C TYR A 152 -0.95 -6.55 16.36
N PRO A 153 -1.84 -7.51 16.60
CA PRO A 153 -1.59 -8.93 16.26
C PRO A 153 -1.18 -9.18 14.81
N GLY A 154 -1.70 -8.40 13.88
CA GLY A 154 -1.38 -8.53 12.44
C GLY A 154 0.08 -8.17 12.08
N TYR A 155 0.73 -7.32 12.86
CA TYR A 155 2.10 -6.89 12.50
C TYR A 155 3.14 -7.98 12.72
N GLY A 156 2.99 -8.81 13.75
CA GLY A 156 3.86 -9.98 13.93
C GLY A 156 3.80 -10.92 12.73
N PHE A 157 2.61 -11.19 12.23
CA PHE A 157 2.41 -11.99 11.02
C PHE A 157 3.00 -11.31 9.77
N GLN A 158 2.84 -10.01 9.63
CA GLN A 158 3.41 -9.25 8.51
C GLN A 158 4.94 -9.33 8.47
N TYR A 159 5.63 -9.30 9.62
CA TYR A 159 7.07 -9.50 9.66
C TYR A 159 7.47 -10.88 9.16
N LEU A 160 6.75 -11.93 9.55
CA LEU A 160 6.99 -13.29 9.06
C LEU A 160 6.75 -13.38 7.55
N CYS A 161 5.70 -12.77 7.04
CA CYS A 161 5.41 -12.71 5.61
C CYS A 161 6.55 -11.99 4.84
N ASN A 162 7.04 -10.86 5.35
CA ASN A 162 8.13 -10.12 4.70
C ASN A 162 9.42 -10.93 4.67
N ILE A 163 9.73 -11.70 5.72
CA ILE A 163 10.88 -12.60 5.73
C ILE A 163 10.69 -13.73 4.71
N ALA A 164 9.51 -14.35 4.70
CA ALA A 164 9.19 -15.42 3.75
C ALA A 164 9.20 -14.93 2.28
N ASP A 165 8.76 -13.69 2.04
CA ASP A 165 8.82 -13.07 0.72
C ASP A 165 10.26 -12.86 0.26
N ALA A 166 11.12 -12.35 1.13
CA ALA A 166 12.52 -12.14 0.83
C ALA A 166 13.29 -13.46 0.58
N ASP A 167 12.99 -14.51 1.36
CA ASP A 167 13.73 -15.79 1.34
C ASP A 167 13.20 -16.76 0.27
N PHE A 168 11.90 -16.80 0.04
CA PHE A 168 11.27 -17.79 -0.82
C PHE A 168 10.27 -17.20 -1.83
N LEU A 169 9.22 -16.52 -1.37
CA LEU A 169 8.10 -16.13 -2.23
C LEU A 169 8.50 -15.17 -3.36
N GLY A 170 9.50 -14.31 -3.13
CA GLY A 170 10.07 -13.42 -4.14
C GLY A 170 10.97 -14.13 -5.17
N THR A 171 11.36 -15.39 -4.94
CA THR A 171 12.12 -16.20 -5.89
C THR A 171 11.25 -16.77 -7.00
N LEU A 172 11.86 -17.26 -8.08
CA LEU A 172 11.12 -17.94 -9.15
C LEU A 172 10.34 -19.15 -8.62
N ASP A 173 10.97 -19.97 -7.79
CA ASP A 173 10.36 -21.17 -7.22
C ASP A 173 9.19 -20.81 -6.31
N GLY A 174 9.32 -19.76 -5.52
CA GLY A 174 8.25 -19.26 -4.67
C GLY A 174 7.04 -18.75 -5.47
N ARG A 175 7.27 -18.04 -6.56
CA ARG A 175 6.20 -17.58 -7.46
C ARG A 175 5.49 -18.73 -8.17
N LEU A 176 6.25 -19.74 -8.60
CA LEU A 176 5.67 -20.94 -9.18
C LEU A 176 4.84 -21.72 -8.16
N TRP A 177 5.35 -21.85 -6.93
CA TRP A 177 4.62 -22.45 -5.82
C TRP A 177 3.31 -21.68 -5.52
N GLN A 178 3.38 -20.36 -5.43
CA GLN A 178 2.20 -19.52 -5.18
C GLN A 178 1.14 -19.69 -6.28
N ARG A 179 1.55 -19.67 -7.54
CA ARG A 179 0.65 -19.94 -8.68
C ARG A 179 -0.04 -21.30 -8.57
N ASP A 180 0.73 -22.34 -8.26
CA ASP A 180 0.21 -23.71 -8.16
C ASP A 180 -0.72 -23.84 -6.95
N TYR A 181 -0.39 -23.25 -5.82
CA TYR A 181 -1.25 -23.18 -4.64
C TYR A 181 -2.58 -22.48 -4.94
N LEU A 182 -2.55 -21.31 -5.56
CA LEU A 182 -3.76 -20.56 -5.93
C LEU A 182 -4.62 -21.29 -6.97
N SER A 183 -4.02 -22.12 -7.80
CA SER A 183 -4.72 -22.95 -8.79
C SER A 183 -5.24 -24.28 -8.22
N GLY A 184 -5.02 -24.55 -6.93
CA GLY A 184 -5.46 -25.78 -6.27
C GLY A 184 -4.65 -27.02 -6.63
N LYS A 185 -3.40 -26.87 -7.04
CA LYS A 185 -2.46 -27.95 -7.34
C LYS A 185 -1.56 -28.28 -6.17
#